data_29b2f62b2dcbc94412f0a501d3abe4e4
#
_entry.id   29b2f62b2dcbc94412f0a501d3abe4e4
#
_cell.length_a   1.000
_cell.length_b   1.000
_cell.length_c   1.000
_cell.angle_alpha   90.00
_cell.angle_beta   90.00
_cell.angle_gamma   90.00
#
_symmetry.space_group_name_H-M   'P 1'
#
loop_
_entity.id
_entity.type
_entity.pdbx_description
1 polymer ?
#
loop_
_entity_poly.entity_id
_entity_poly.type
_entity_poly.pdbx_seq_one_letter_code
_entity_poly.pdbx_strand_id
1 'polypeptide(L)'
;VDPAQVERVKRTALAAFDGIADGDLLRSIHRQLLGWAADLHETGLCVSHSQYQLHSGYLVENSDMAGFTRQEQLFLAALVRHHRRAVPRDFADKLPARMHGSLRATLLCLRFAGILCRGRDDAALPLFRLSGVDEAISVELPADWIAAHPLTVFDLQQEARDLRATGLQFRLNAVAA
;
A
#
# COMPACT_ATOMS: atom_id res chain seq x y z
N VAL A 1 -8.99 -16.41 -2.39
CA VAL A 1 -7.72 -15.74 -2.03
C VAL A 1 -6.57 -16.62 -2.51
N ASP A 2 -5.59 -16.04 -3.17
CA ASP A 2 -4.38 -16.71 -3.67
C ASP A 2 -3.25 -16.50 -2.65
N PRO A 3 -2.84 -17.54 -1.89
CA PRO A 3 -1.81 -17.38 -0.85
C PRO A 3 -0.44 -16.94 -1.39
N ALA A 4 -0.06 -17.38 -2.60
CA ALA A 4 1.20 -16.98 -3.21
C ALA A 4 1.19 -15.48 -3.58
N GLN A 5 0.07 -14.99 -4.07
CA GLN A 5 -0.12 -13.55 -4.34
C GLN A 5 -0.07 -12.72 -3.07
N VAL A 6 -0.75 -13.17 -2.03
CA VAL A 6 -0.75 -12.49 -0.72
C VAL A 6 0.68 -12.36 -0.20
N GLU A 7 1.46 -13.43 -0.25
CA GLU A 7 2.85 -13.42 0.23
C GLU A 7 3.75 -12.51 -0.63
N ARG A 8 3.58 -12.49 -1.96
CA ARG A 8 4.30 -11.57 -2.85
C ARG A 8 4.01 -10.11 -2.48
N VAL A 9 2.73 -9.75 -2.37
CA VAL A 9 2.31 -8.39 -2.00
C VAL A 9 2.83 -8.02 -0.62
N LYS A 10 2.71 -8.90 0.37
CA LYS A 10 3.19 -8.68 1.73
C LYS A 10 4.68 -8.40 1.79
N ARG A 11 5.49 -9.27 1.19
CA ARG A 11 6.95 -9.13 1.15
C ARG A 11 7.37 -7.84 0.48
N THR A 12 6.75 -7.50 -0.66
CA THR A 12 7.05 -6.27 -1.40
C THR A 12 6.64 -5.02 -0.62
N ALA A 13 5.45 -5.03 0.01
CA ALA A 13 4.97 -3.92 0.81
C ALA A 13 5.87 -3.66 2.04
N LEU A 14 6.29 -4.72 2.73
CA LEU A 14 7.17 -4.61 3.89
C LEU A 14 8.57 -4.11 3.48
N ALA A 15 9.12 -4.57 2.36
CA ALA A 15 10.38 -4.06 1.82
C ALA A 15 10.28 -2.57 1.45
N ALA A 16 9.17 -2.14 0.86
CA ALA A 16 8.91 -0.73 0.57
C ALA A 16 8.83 0.10 1.86
N PHE A 17 8.14 -0.40 2.87
CA PHE A 17 8.01 0.25 4.17
C PHE A 17 9.38 0.41 4.85
N ASP A 18 10.21 -0.64 4.86
CA ASP A 18 11.54 -0.61 5.47
C ASP A 18 12.46 0.43 4.81
N GLY A 19 12.22 0.76 3.54
CA GLY A 19 12.95 1.81 2.82
C GLY A 19 12.57 3.24 3.24
N ILE A 20 11.35 3.45 3.72
CA ILE A 20 10.84 4.78 4.14
C ILE A 20 10.66 4.92 5.64
N ALA A 21 10.86 3.82 6.40
CA ALA A 21 10.73 3.84 7.86
C ALA A 21 11.86 4.67 8.46
N ASP A 22 11.60 5.96 8.63
CA ASP A 22 12.52 6.90 9.28
C ASP A 22 11.83 7.53 10.49
N GLY A 23 12.49 7.39 11.64
CA GLY A 23 12.21 8.13 12.86
C GLY A 23 10.82 7.92 13.47
N ASP A 24 10.20 9.05 13.83
CA ASP A 24 9.01 9.07 14.71
C ASP A 24 7.68 8.81 13.97
N LEU A 25 7.64 9.00 12.65
CA LEU A 25 6.39 8.88 11.89
C LEU A 25 5.95 7.43 11.69
N LEU A 26 6.90 6.55 11.34
CA LEU A 26 6.63 5.14 11.02
C LEU A 26 7.26 4.23 12.08
N ARG A 27 6.41 3.55 12.84
CA ARG A 27 6.78 2.67 13.95
C ARG A 27 6.56 1.21 13.60
N SER A 28 7.10 0.32 14.42
CA SER A 28 6.92 -1.13 14.30
C SER A 28 5.45 -1.56 14.21
N ILE A 29 4.54 -0.87 14.89
CA ILE A 29 3.09 -1.14 14.80
C ILE A 29 2.54 -0.89 13.39
N HIS A 30 2.99 0.15 12.68
CA HIS A 30 2.55 0.42 11.31
C HIS A 30 3.04 -0.66 10.35
N ARG A 31 4.26 -1.18 10.57
CA ARG A 31 4.80 -2.33 9.82
C ARG A 31 3.97 -3.59 10.02
N GLN A 32 3.55 -3.86 11.26
CA GLN A 32 2.68 -4.99 11.56
C GLN A 32 1.30 -4.83 10.90
N LEU A 33 0.69 -3.64 11.04
CA LEU A 33 -0.59 -3.33 10.41
C LEU A 33 -0.52 -3.46 8.88
N LEU A 34 0.59 -3.07 8.26
CA LEU A 34 0.83 -3.26 6.83
C LEU A 34 0.88 -4.75 6.45
N GLY A 35 1.59 -5.56 7.22
CA GLY A 35 1.66 -7.00 7.01
C GLY A 35 0.27 -7.64 7.07
N TRP A 36 -0.53 -7.32 8.09
CA TRP A 36 -1.91 -7.80 8.20
C TRP A 36 -2.83 -7.24 7.11
N ALA A 37 -2.62 -5.99 6.68
CA ALA A 37 -3.37 -5.44 5.56
C ALA A 37 -3.09 -6.21 4.27
N ALA A 38 -1.85 -6.61 4.03
CA ALA A 38 -1.49 -7.44 2.90
C ALA A 38 -2.10 -8.86 3.00
N ASP A 39 -2.21 -9.42 4.21
CA ASP A 39 -2.89 -10.71 4.42
C ASP A 39 -4.41 -10.61 4.14
N LEU A 40 -5.02 -9.47 4.42
CA LEU A 40 -6.47 -9.29 4.40
C LEU A 40 -7.02 -8.57 3.16
N HIS A 41 -6.16 -8.05 2.27
CA HIS A 41 -6.58 -7.15 1.20
C HIS A 41 -7.56 -7.79 0.19
N GLU A 42 -7.51 -9.10 0.01
CA GLU A 42 -8.40 -9.85 -0.89
C GLU A 42 -9.56 -10.58 -0.17
N THR A 43 -9.73 -10.43 1.14
CA THR A 43 -10.79 -11.15 1.89
C THR A 43 -12.19 -10.86 1.38
N GLY A 44 -12.44 -9.67 0.86
CA GLY A 44 -13.74 -9.29 0.29
C GLY A 44 -14.12 -10.07 -0.98
N LEU A 45 -13.18 -10.80 -1.60
CA LEU A 45 -13.48 -11.70 -2.71
C LEU A 45 -14.48 -12.82 -2.32
N CYS A 46 -14.55 -13.17 -1.03
CA CYS A 46 -15.55 -14.12 -0.54
C CYS A 46 -17.00 -13.56 -0.62
N VAL A 47 -17.13 -12.24 -0.71
CA VAL A 47 -18.43 -11.56 -0.84
C VAL A 47 -18.75 -11.29 -2.30
N SER A 48 -17.85 -10.60 -3.02
CA SER A 48 -18.01 -10.27 -4.44
C SER A 48 -16.68 -9.87 -5.08
N HIS A 49 -16.48 -10.19 -6.35
CA HIS A 49 -15.36 -9.67 -7.14
C HIS A 49 -15.49 -8.17 -7.42
N SER A 50 -16.72 -7.67 -7.57
CA SER A 50 -16.97 -6.25 -7.77
C SER A 50 -16.67 -5.49 -6.50
N GLN A 51 -15.77 -4.51 -6.58
CA GLN A 51 -15.39 -3.63 -5.45
C GLN A 51 -14.98 -4.41 -4.17
N TYR A 52 -14.31 -5.55 -4.32
CA TYR A 52 -13.95 -6.41 -3.20
C TYR A 52 -13.13 -5.66 -2.11
N GLN A 53 -12.37 -4.62 -2.47
CA GLN A 53 -11.65 -3.81 -1.50
C GLN A 53 -12.59 -3.11 -0.50
N LEU A 54 -13.80 -2.73 -0.93
CA LEU A 54 -14.80 -2.14 -0.02
C LEU A 54 -15.36 -3.21 0.92
N HIS A 55 -15.60 -4.40 0.40
CA HIS A 55 -16.03 -5.55 1.22
C HIS A 55 -14.95 -5.95 2.21
N SER A 56 -13.68 -6.04 1.78
CA SER A 56 -12.56 -6.34 2.66
C SER A 56 -12.46 -5.31 3.80
N GLY A 57 -12.51 -4.01 3.46
CA GLY A 57 -12.47 -2.94 4.46
C GLY A 57 -13.66 -2.98 5.42
N TYR A 58 -14.87 -3.28 4.93
CA TYR A 58 -16.06 -3.43 5.77
C TYR A 58 -15.92 -4.60 6.76
N LEU A 59 -15.44 -5.75 6.29
CA LEU A 59 -15.24 -6.93 7.13
C LEU A 59 -14.23 -6.62 8.24
N VAL A 60 -13.09 -6.01 7.93
CA VAL A 60 -12.08 -5.64 8.93
C VAL A 60 -12.62 -4.62 9.93
N GLU A 61 -13.36 -3.60 9.46
CA GLU A 61 -13.90 -2.54 10.31
C GLU A 61 -14.94 -3.03 11.31
N ASN A 62 -15.73 -4.06 10.93
CA ASN A 62 -16.90 -4.51 11.68
C ASN A 62 -16.76 -5.93 12.27
N SER A 63 -15.61 -6.57 12.12
CA SER A 63 -15.32 -7.85 12.79
C SER A 63 -14.91 -7.62 14.24
N ASP A 64 -15.16 -8.61 15.07
CA ASP A 64 -14.61 -8.66 16.41
C ASP A 64 -13.14 -9.06 16.33
N MET A 65 -12.24 -8.12 16.60
CA MET A 65 -10.79 -8.28 16.50
C MET A 65 -10.16 -8.16 17.89
N ALA A 66 -10.21 -9.26 18.65
CA ALA A 66 -9.59 -9.32 19.95
C ALA A 66 -8.08 -8.99 19.88
N GLY A 67 -7.63 -8.11 20.75
CA GLY A 67 -6.23 -7.67 20.80
C GLY A 67 -5.90 -6.41 20.00
N PHE A 68 -6.83 -5.91 19.17
CA PHE A 68 -6.68 -4.63 18.49
C PHE A 68 -7.36 -3.51 19.26
N THR A 69 -6.70 -2.37 19.35
CA THR A 69 -7.38 -1.13 19.73
C THR A 69 -8.31 -0.68 18.58
N ARG A 70 -9.33 0.12 18.90
CA ARG A 70 -10.23 0.65 17.85
C ARG A 70 -9.47 1.46 16.81
N GLN A 71 -8.42 2.19 17.19
CA GLN A 71 -7.62 2.97 16.26
C GLN A 71 -6.79 2.07 15.33
N GLU A 72 -6.20 0.99 15.82
CA GLU A 72 -5.48 0.00 14.99
C GLU A 72 -6.43 -0.70 14.01
N GLN A 73 -7.61 -1.09 14.48
CA GLN A 73 -8.62 -1.70 13.61
C GLN A 73 -9.08 -0.75 12.49
N LEU A 74 -9.33 0.52 12.80
CA LEU A 74 -9.70 1.53 11.81
C LEU A 74 -8.56 1.82 10.83
N PHE A 75 -7.32 1.85 11.32
CA PHE A 75 -6.13 2.02 10.47
C PHE A 75 -6.01 0.84 9.49
N LEU A 76 -6.10 -0.38 9.99
CA LEU A 76 -6.07 -1.59 9.18
C LEU A 76 -7.21 -1.61 8.14
N ALA A 77 -8.43 -1.27 8.57
CA ALA A 77 -9.59 -1.20 7.68
C ALA A 77 -9.40 -0.17 6.57
N ALA A 78 -8.81 1.00 6.88
CA ALA A 78 -8.51 2.04 5.90
C ALA A 78 -7.47 1.55 4.86
N LEU A 79 -6.39 0.88 5.29
CA LEU A 79 -5.41 0.28 4.39
C LEU A 79 -6.08 -0.71 3.44
N VAL A 80 -6.84 -1.66 3.99
CA VAL A 80 -7.49 -2.72 3.22
C VAL A 80 -8.55 -2.15 2.27
N ARG A 81 -9.32 -1.16 2.70
CA ARG A 81 -10.36 -0.50 1.89
C ARG A 81 -9.78 0.26 0.69
N HIS A 82 -8.64 0.91 0.89
CA HIS A 82 -8.06 1.86 -0.08
C HIS A 82 -6.80 1.35 -0.80
N HIS A 83 -6.47 0.04 -0.67
CA HIS A 83 -5.29 -0.53 -1.32
C HIS A 83 -5.33 -0.49 -2.86
N ARG A 84 -6.48 -0.18 -3.44
CA ARG A 84 -6.70 -0.04 -4.89
C ARG A 84 -7.83 0.95 -5.19
N ARG A 85 -7.98 1.35 -6.46
CA ARG A 85 -8.97 2.32 -6.93
C ARG A 85 -8.70 3.72 -6.35
N ALA A 86 -9.61 4.65 -6.63
CA ALA A 86 -9.51 6.02 -6.15
C ALA A 86 -9.53 6.07 -4.61
N VAL A 87 -8.72 6.94 -4.05
CA VAL A 87 -8.69 7.23 -2.61
C VAL A 87 -9.40 8.55 -2.38
N PRO A 88 -10.51 8.59 -1.64
CA PRO A 88 -11.20 9.83 -1.35
C PRO A 88 -10.36 10.72 -0.41
N ARG A 89 -10.58 12.04 -0.45
CA ARG A 89 -9.80 12.99 0.37
C ARG A 89 -9.98 12.77 1.87
N ASP A 90 -11.17 12.33 2.26
CA ASP A 90 -11.60 12.08 3.64
C ASP A 90 -11.29 10.65 4.13
N PHE A 91 -10.48 9.89 3.39
CA PHE A 91 -10.21 8.47 3.70
C PHE A 91 -9.61 8.22 5.10
N ALA A 92 -8.99 9.23 5.68
CA ALA A 92 -8.34 9.18 6.98
C ALA A 92 -9.19 9.76 8.13
N ASP A 93 -10.37 10.34 7.83
CA ASP A 93 -11.14 11.16 8.80
C ASP A 93 -11.66 10.38 10.03
N LYS A 94 -11.75 9.05 9.93
CA LYS A 94 -12.08 8.19 11.07
C LYS A 94 -10.94 8.06 12.09
N LEU A 95 -9.75 8.54 11.75
CA LEU A 95 -8.54 8.46 12.57
C LEU A 95 -8.12 9.84 13.08
N PRO A 96 -7.46 9.91 14.25
CA PRO A 96 -6.88 11.17 14.72
C PRO A 96 -5.87 11.74 13.71
N ALA A 97 -5.83 13.07 13.58
CA ALA A 97 -4.96 13.76 12.61
C ALA A 97 -3.48 13.36 12.70
N ARG A 98 -2.98 13.06 13.92
CA ARG A 98 -1.60 12.58 14.14
C ARG A 98 -1.27 11.26 13.43
N MET A 99 -2.29 10.50 13.02
CA MET A 99 -2.13 9.21 12.32
C MET A 99 -2.25 9.34 10.80
N HIS A 100 -2.65 10.49 10.27
CA HIS A 100 -2.90 10.66 8.84
C HIS A 100 -1.62 10.50 8.01
N GLY A 101 -0.48 11.06 8.47
CA GLY A 101 0.80 10.93 7.78
C GLY A 101 1.27 9.47 7.69
N SER A 102 1.27 8.76 8.82
CA SER A 102 1.64 7.34 8.85
C SER A 102 0.69 6.46 8.04
N LEU A 103 -0.62 6.76 8.06
CA LEU A 103 -1.60 6.04 7.24
C LEU A 103 -1.31 6.22 5.73
N ARG A 104 -1.05 7.46 5.28
CA ARG A 104 -0.74 7.75 3.87
C ARG A 104 0.52 7.01 3.41
N ALA A 105 1.60 7.10 4.17
CA ALA A 105 2.86 6.43 3.84
C ALA A 105 2.72 4.91 3.82
N THR A 106 2.03 4.33 4.80
CA THR A 106 1.78 2.89 4.88
C THR A 106 0.87 2.42 3.73
N LEU A 107 -0.17 3.20 3.41
CA LEU A 107 -1.07 2.92 2.28
C LEU A 107 -0.31 2.92 0.95
N LEU A 108 0.61 3.87 0.75
CA LEU A 108 1.43 3.91 -0.46
C LEU A 108 2.25 2.62 -0.63
N CYS A 109 2.87 2.11 0.45
CA CYS A 109 3.63 0.86 0.38
C CYS A 109 2.77 -0.32 -0.08
N LEU A 110 1.54 -0.43 0.44
CA LEU A 110 0.61 -1.48 0.03
C LEU A 110 0.17 -1.33 -1.43
N ARG A 111 -0.14 -0.12 -1.87
CA ARG A 111 -0.56 0.17 -3.24
C ARG A 111 0.57 -0.05 -4.24
N PHE A 112 1.78 0.40 -3.92
CA PHE A 112 2.98 0.14 -4.71
C PHE A 112 3.20 -1.36 -4.90
N ALA A 113 3.16 -2.14 -3.82
CA ALA A 113 3.27 -3.60 -3.88
C ALA A 113 2.17 -4.23 -4.75
N GLY A 114 0.92 -3.78 -4.60
CA GLY A 114 -0.20 -4.25 -5.41
C GLY A 114 -0.03 -3.98 -6.91
N ILE A 115 0.62 -2.88 -7.29
CA ILE A 115 0.93 -2.55 -8.69
C ILE A 115 2.05 -3.46 -9.21
N LEU A 116 3.16 -3.58 -8.48
CA LEU A 116 4.29 -4.42 -8.90
C LEU A 116 3.91 -5.91 -9.01
N CYS A 117 3.08 -6.39 -8.10
CA CYS A 117 2.66 -7.80 -8.05
C CYS A 117 1.39 -8.10 -8.88
N ARG A 118 0.93 -7.16 -9.73
CA ARG A 118 -0.33 -7.32 -10.48
C ARG A 118 -0.31 -8.51 -11.44
N GLY A 119 0.84 -8.85 -12.01
CA GLY A 119 0.98 -9.97 -12.95
C GLY A 119 0.68 -11.33 -12.33
N ARG A 120 0.70 -11.45 -11.00
CA ARG A 120 0.51 -12.73 -10.27
C ARG A 120 1.45 -13.83 -10.71
N ASP A 121 2.60 -13.48 -11.21
CA ASP A 121 3.64 -14.41 -11.65
C ASP A 121 4.83 -14.40 -10.67
N ASP A 122 5.70 -15.39 -10.85
CA ASP A 122 6.93 -15.52 -10.06
C ASP A 122 8.12 -14.82 -10.70
N ALA A 123 7.87 -13.91 -11.68
CA ALA A 123 8.91 -13.10 -12.27
C ALA A 123 9.65 -12.31 -11.18
N ALA A 124 10.95 -12.19 -11.35
CA ALA A 124 11.76 -11.44 -10.40
C ALA A 124 11.30 -9.97 -10.37
N LEU A 125 10.89 -9.52 -9.20
CA LEU A 125 10.60 -8.12 -8.98
C LEU A 125 11.90 -7.30 -9.12
N PRO A 126 11.81 -6.06 -9.61
CA PRO A 126 13.00 -5.22 -9.70
C PRO A 126 13.57 -4.94 -8.32
N LEU A 127 14.86 -4.72 -8.26
CA LEU A 127 15.42 -4.03 -7.10
C LEU A 127 14.84 -2.62 -7.08
N PHE A 128 14.23 -2.24 -5.98
CA PHE A 128 13.67 -0.91 -5.80
C PHE A 128 14.15 -0.29 -4.49
N ARG A 129 14.17 1.02 -4.47
CA ARG A 129 14.38 1.78 -3.24
C ARG A 129 13.26 2.79 -3.10
N LEU A 130 12.59 2.77 -1.96
CA LEU A 130 11.74 3.87 -1.53
C LEU A 130 12.52 4.72 -0.54
N SER A 131 12.40 6.02 -0.70
CA SER A 131 12.96 7.00 0.23
C SER A 131 12.05 8.22 0.30
N GLY A 132 12.09 8.94 1.39
CA GLY A 132 11.32 10.18 1.55
C GLY A 132 10.85 10.36 2.97
N VAL A 133 10.39 11.59 3.22
CA VAL A 133 9.92 12.03 4.53
C VAL A 133 8.55 12.67 4.34
N ASP A 134 7.63 12.35 5.23
CA ASP A 134 6.30 12.95 5.32
C ASP A 134 5.44 12.80 4.05
N GLU A 135 5.31 13.87 3.26
CA GLU A 135 4.34 13.95 2.16
C GLU A 135 4.94 13.61 0.78
N ALA A 136 6.26 13.41 0.69
CA ALA A 136 6.94 13.14 -0.57
C ALA A 136 7.75 11.85 -0.50
N ILE A 137 7.32 10.82 -1.23
CA ILE A 137 8.02 9.55 -1.34
C ILE A 137 8.57 9.40 -2.75
N SER A 138 9.86 9.11 -2.86
CA SER A 138 10.54 8.78 -4.10
C SER A 138 10.71 7.28 -4.22
N VAL A 139 10.43 6.77 -5.41
CA VAL A 139 10.69 5.37 -5.79
C VAL A 139 11.75 5.36 -6.88
N GLU A 140 12.81 4.63 -6.64
CA GLU A 140 13.88 4.38 -7.59
C GLU A 140 13.72 2.98 -8.17
N LEU A 141 13.76 2.87 -9.50
CA LEU A 141 13.71 1.61 -10.23
C LEU A 141 14.82 1.58 -11.29
N PRO A 142 15.40 0.40 -11.61
CA PRO A 142 16.40 0.28 -12.66
C PRO A 142 15.84 0.74 -14.02
N ALA A 143 16.63 1.50 -14.77
CA ALA A 143 16.21 2.07 -16.05
C ALA A 143 15.88 1.01 -17.11
N ASP A 144 16.60 -0.11 -17.12
CA ASP A 144 16.36 -1.25 -18.00
C ASP A 144 15.03 -1.94 -17.68
N TRP A 145 14.73 -2.10 -16.37
CA TRP A 145 13.45 -2.63 -15.93
C TRP A 145 12.28 -1.72 -16.34
N ILE A 146 12.43 -0.40 -16.16
CA ILE A 146 11.43 0.60 -16.59
C ILE A 146 11.15 0.47 -18.10
N ALA A 147 12.20 0.35 -18.90
CA ALA A 147 12.05 0.20 -20.36
C ALA A 147 11.34 -1.12 -20.75
N ALA A 148 11.56 -2.19 -19.99
CA ALA A 148 10.98 -3.51 -20.24
C ALA A 148 9.52 -3.65 -19.74
N HIS A 149 9.05 -2.76 -18.84
CA HIS A 149 7.74 -2.87 -18.19
C HIS A 149 6.87 -1.61 -18.35
N PRO A 150 6.59 -1.15 -19.59
CA PRO A 150 5.94 0.15 -19.83
C PRO A 150 4.53 0.23 -19.20
N LEU A 151 3.79 -0.88 -19.15
CA LEU A 151 2.43 -0.91 -18.55
C LEU A 151 2.48 -0.70 -17.04
N THR A 152 3.40 -1.37 -16.35
CA THR A 152 3.57 -1.19 -14.91
C THR A 152 4.04 0.23 -14.57
N VAL A 153 4.92 0.78 -15.38
CA VAL A 153 5.39 2.17 -15.25
C VAL A 153 4.24 3.15 -15.46
N PHE A 154 3.39 2.93 -16.46
CA PHE A 154 2.18 3.74 -16.66
C PHE A 154 1.26 3.70 -15.45
N ASP A 155 1.03 2.51 -14.88
CA ASP A 155 0.22 2.34 -13.67
C ASP A 155 0.81 3.09 -12.47
N LEU A 156 2.13 3.03 -12.28
CA LEU A 156 2.82 3.78 -11.21
C LEU A 156 2.70 5.30 -11.41
N GLN A 157 2.80 5.77 -12.65
CA GLN A 157 2.62 7.19 -12.97
C GLN A 157 1.18 7.65 -12.76
N GLN A 158 0.20 6.80 -13.08
CA GLN A 158 -1.21 7.07 -12.82
C GLN A 158 -1.46 7.14 -11.31
N GLU A 159 -0.91 6.19 -10.55
CA GLU A 159 -0.96 6.18 -9.10
C GLU A 159 -0.41 7.47 -8.49
N ALA A 160 0.73 7.95 -9.01
CA ALA A 160 1.33 9.21 -8.56
C ALA A 160 0.39 10.42 -8.79
N ARG A 161 -0.39 10.42 -9.87
CA ARG A 161 -1.40 11.46 -10.12
C ARG A 161 -2.59 11.36 -9.17
N ASP A 162 -3.09 10.15 -8.97
CA ASP A 162 -4.28 9.89 -8.16
C ASP A 162 -4.04 10.21 -6.67
N LEU A 163 -2.87 9.89 -6.15
CA LEU A 163 -2.51 10.14 -4.75
C LEU A 163 -2.28 11.61 -4.40
N ARG A 164 -2.01 12.48 -5.39
CA ARG A 164 -1.87 13.93 -5.13
C ARG A 164 -3.12 14.52 -4.46
N ALA A 165 -4.29 14.00 -4.80
CA ALA A 165 -5.55 14.46 -4.20
C ALA A 165 -5.64 14.18 -2.69
N THR A 166 -4.85 13.24 -2.17
CA THR A 166 -4.78 12.88 -0.74
C THR A 166 -3.70 13.65 0.03
N GLY A 167 -2.91 14.50 -0.65
CA GLY A 167 -1.78 15.22 -0.08
C GLY A 167 -0.46 14.42 -0.12
N LEU A 168 -0.45 13.18 -0.65
CA LEU A 168 0.76 12.39 -0.79
C LEU A 168 1.39 12.61 -2.17
N GLN A 169 2.67 12.98 -2.19
CA GLN A 169 3.46 13.05 -3.42
C GLN A 169 4.27 11.77 -3.59
N PHE A 170 4.07 11.14 -4.74
CA PHE A 170 4.83 9.98 -5.16
C PHE A 170 5.62 10.31 -6.42
N ARG A 171 6.92 10.05 -6.43
CA ARG A 171 7.82 10.32 -7.56
C ARG A 171 8.52 9.06 -8.00
N LEU A 172 8.47 8.79 -9.29
CA LEU A 172 9.19 7.67 -9.91
C LEU A 172 10.48 8.19 -10.55
N ASN A 173 11.60 7.61 -10.15
CA ASN A 173 12.93 7.92 -10.66
C ASN A 173 13.58 6.70 -11.29
N ALA A 174 14.20 6.87 -12.45
CA ALA A 174 15.04 5.87 -13.07
C ALA A 174 16.46 5.97 -12.53
N VAL A 175 17.05 4.85 -12.16
CA VAL A 175 18.45 4.76 -11.75
C VAL A 175 19.23 3.85 -12.69
N ALA A 176 20.51 4.13 -12.87
CA ALA A 176 21.39 3.22 -13.61
C ALA A 176 21.46 1.87 -12.88
N ALA A 177 21.50 0.79 -13.65
CA ALA A 177 21.64 -0.57 -13.12
C ALA A 177 23.00 -0.79 -12.47
#